data_582232506a15c4c6f7f637ededc754a5
#
_entry.id   582232506a15c4c6f7f637ededc754a5
#
_cell.length_a   1.000
_cell.length_b   1.000
_cell.length_c   1.000
_cell.angle_alpha   90.00
_cell.angle_beta   90.00
_cell.angle_gamma   90.00
#
_symmetry.space_group_name_H-M   'P 1'
#
loop_
_entity.id
_entity.type
_entity.pdbx_description
1 polymer ?
#
loop_
_entity_poly.entity_id
_entity_poly.type
_entity_poly.pdbx_seq_one_letter_code
_entity_poly.pdbx_strand_id
1 'polypeptide(L)'
;MTNLTELVPDIKISVNQIFGINTEMKVDGFSKKNEYVPEIDSNYKFDRDTTLAIISGFAFNKRVLIQGYHGTGKSTHIDQVAARLNWPCIRVNLDSHISRIDLVGKDAIVVKDNKQITEFKEGILPWSIQNPIALVFDEYDVGRPDVMFVIQKVLEK
;
A
#
# COMPACT_ATOMS: atom_id res chain seq x y z
N MET A 1 13.28 6.63 -1.23
CA MET A 1 12.12 6.09 -1.96
C MET A 1 12.09 6.73 -3.33
N THR A 2 11.83 5.94 -4.36
CA THR A 2 11.72 6.43 -5.76
C THR A 2 10.46 7.26 -5.92
N ASN A 3 10.53 8.34 -6.69
CA ASN A 3 9.36 9.15 -7.01
C ASN A 3 8.51 8.45 -8.07
N LEU A 4 7.23 8.25 -7.80
CA LEU A 4 6.25 7.62 -8.70
C LEU A 4 5.12 8.59 -9.10
N THR A 5 5.26 9.90 -8.85
CA THR A 5 4.20 10.89 -9.09
C THR A 5 3.72 10.96 -10.55
N GLU A 6 4.58 10.57 -11.50
CA GLU A 6 4.24 10.51 -12.93
C GLU A 6 3.58 9.17 -13.34
N LEU A 7 3.54 8.19 -12.43
CA LEU A 7 2.95 6.90 -12.70
C LEU A 7 1.42 7.02 -12.65
N VAL A 8 0.76 6.75 -13.77
CA VAL A 8 -0.70 6.79 -13.90
C VAL A 8 -1.16 5.42 -14.36
N PRO A 9 -2.24 4.86 -13.79
CA PRO A 9 -2.83 3.63 -14.30
C PRO A 9 -3.18 3.77 -15.79
N ASP A 10 -2.68 2.85 -16.61
CA ASP A 10 -2.71 2.94 -18.08
C ASP A 10 -3.47 1.79 -18.75
N ILE A 11 -3.91 0.79 -17.97
CA ILE A 11 -4.69 -0.35 -18.49
C ILE A 11 -5.94 -0.60 -17.63
N LYS A 12 -6.94 -1.24 -18.25
CA LYS A 12 -8.12 -1.80 -17.57
C LYS A 12 -8.00 -3.31 -17.49
N ILE A 13 -7.99 -3.85 -16.30
CA ILE A 13 -7.82 -5.26 -16.00
C ILE A 13 -9.18 -5.89 -15.71
N SER A 14 -9.53 -6.98 -16.41
CA SER A 14 -10.76 -7.72 -16.17
C SER A 14 -10.63 -8.58 -14.90
N VAL A 15 -11.48 -8.35 -13.92
CA VAL A 15 -11.52 -9.13 -12.67
C VAL A 15 -11.83 -10.61 -12.95
N ASN A 16 -12.71 -10.88 -13.91
CA ASN A 16 -13.03 -12.25 -14.32
C ASN A 16 -11.81 -12.98 -14.86
N GLN A 17 -11.08 -12.38 -15.79
CA GLN A 17 -9.93 -13.03 -16.44
C GLN A 17 -8.75 -13.27 -15.50
N ILE A 18 -8.50 -12.35 -14.58
CA ILE A 18 -7.31 -12.41 -13.71
C ILE A 18 -7.58 -13.21 -12.43
N PHE A 19 -8.76 -13.07 -11.85
CA PHE A 19 -9.08 -13.67 -10.56
C PHE A 19 -10.10 -14.82 -10.65
N GLY A 20 -10.61 -15.12 -11.84
CA GLY A 20 -11.61 -16.18 -12.05
C GLY A 20 -12.98 -15.89 -11.43
N ILE A 21 -13.25 -14.63 -11.08
CA ILE A 21 -14.49 -14.21 -10.43
C ILE A 21 -15.50 -13.82 -11.51
N ASN A 22 -16.67 -14.44 -11.51
CA ASN A 22 -17.73 -14.14 -12.47
C ASN A 22 -18.31 -12.73 -12.23
N THR A 23 -17.77 -11.75 -12.95
CA THR A 23 -18.18 -10.33 -12.91
C THR A 23 -17.70 -9.63 -14.18
N GLU A 24 -18.42 -8.58 -14.59
CA GLU A 24 -18.00 -7.69 -15.70
C GLU A 24 -17.07 -6.56 -15.22
N MET A 25 -16.77 -6.52 -13.94
CA MET A 25 -15.95 -5.49 -13.34
C MET A 25 -14.56 -5.41 -13.96
N LYS A 26 -14.14 -4.19 -14.28
CA LYS A 26 -12.76 -3.88 -14.67
C LYS A 26 -12.19 -2.89 -13.68
N VAL A 27 -10.93 -3.02 -13.39
CA VAL A 27 -10.19 -2.17 -12.46
C VAL A 27 -8.95 -1.60 -13.14
N ASP A 28 -8.57 -0.41 -12.74
CA ASP A 28 -7.35 0.20 -13.20
C ASP A 28 -6.13 -0.59 -12.73
N GLY A 29 -5.10 -0.61 -13.56
CA GLY A 29 -3.84 -1.24 -13.26
C GLY A 29 -2.73 -0.62 -14.10
N PHE A 30 -1.53 -1.16 -13.95
CA PHE A 30 -0.36 -0.68 -14.68
C PHE A 30 0.15 -1.75 -15.66
N SER A 31 0.50 -1.31 -16.86
CA SER A 31 1.10 -2.21 -17.87
C SER A 31 2.54 -2.61 -17.50
N LYS A 32 3.23 -1.75 -16.75
CA LYS A 32 4.62 -1.98 -16.35
C LYS A 32 4.73 -2.24 -14.85
N LYS A 33 5.50 -3.27 -14.51
CA LYS A 33 5.90 -3.55 -13.12
C LYS A 33 7.00 -2.58 -12.68
N ASN A 34 6.98 -2.16 -11.43
CA ASN A 34 8.06 -1.40 -10.79
C ASN A 34 8.57 -2.14 -9.54
N GLU A 35 9.57 -1.58 -8.88
CA GLU A 35 10.21 -2.19 -7.70
C GLU A 35 9.30 -2.39 -6.49
N TYR A 36 8.17 -1.66 -6.41
CA TYR A 36 7.21 -1.75 -5.30
C TYR A 36 6.05 -2.72 -5.58
N VAL A 37 6.01 -3.32 -6.78
CA VAL A 37 4.98 -4.31 -7.11
C VAL A 37 5.38 -5.66 -6.54
N PRO A 38 4.52 -6.29 -5.71
CA PRO A 38 4.82 -7.60 -5.14
C PRO A 38 5.03 -8.68 -6.21
N GLU A 39 5.71 -9.75 -5.84
CA GLU A 39 5.89 -10.92 -6.72
C GLU A 39 4.59 -11.74 -6.81
N ILE A 40 4.32 -12.26 -8.00
CA ILE A 40 3.17 -13.13 -8.25
C ILE A 40 3.49 -14.55 -7.77
N ASP A 41 2.67 -15.06 -6.85
CA ASP A 41 2.61 -16.50 -6.56
C ASP A 41 1.58 -17.13 -7.48
N SER A 42 2.03 -17.96 -8.43
CA SER A 42 1.17 -18.67 -9.40
C SER A 42 0.26 -19.71 -8.77
N ASN A 43 0.61 -20.18 -7.56
CA ASN A 43 -0.17 -21.19 -6.83
C ASN A 43 -1.20 -20.58 -5.89
N TYR A 44 -1.21 -19.25 -5.76
CA TYR A 44 -2.12 -18.57 -4.85
C TYR A 44 -3.58 -18.73 -5.26
N LYS A 45 -4.41 -19.16 -4.32
CA LYS A 45 -5.86 -19.32 -4.52
C LYS A 45 -6.61 -18.16 -3.88
N PHE A 46 -7.41 -17.48 -4.68
CA PHE A 46 -8.20 -16.34 -4.25
C PHE A 46 -9.52 -16.78 -3.59
N ASP A 47 -9.81 -16.23 -2.41
CA ASP A 47 -11.16 -16.20 -1.87
C ASP A 47 -11.97 -15.11 -2.60
N ARG A 48 -13.15 -15.44 -3.08
CA ARG A 48 -13.96 -14.55 -3.91
C ARG A 48 -14.32 -13.24 -3.21
N ASP A 49 -14.86 -13.33 -2.02
CA ASP A 49 -15.46 -12.18 -1.34
C ASP A 49 -14.39 -11.24 -0.80
N THR A 50 -13.33 -11.79 -0.23
CA THR A 50 -12.14 -11.03 0.20
C THR A 50 -11.47 -10.34 -0.98
N THR A 51 -11.33 -11.03 -2.11
CA THR A 51 -10.75 -10.46 -3.33
C THR A 51 -11.57 -9.28 -3.84
N LEU A 52 -12.90 -9.42 -3.92
CA LEU A 52 -13.78 -8.34 -4.36
C LEU A 52 -13.73 -7.13 -3.41
N ALA A 53 -13.64 -7.34 -2.10
CA ALA A 53 -13.49 -6.26 -1.13
C ALA A 53 -12.18 -5.49 -1.37
N ILE A 54 -11.06 -6.19 -1.54
CA ILE A 54 -9.76 -5.57 -1.82
C ILE A 54 -9.78 -4.82 -3.16
N ILE A 55 -10.28 -5.45 -4.21
CA ILE A 55 -10.42 -4.84 -5.56
C ILE A 55 -11.28 -3.58 -5.49
N SER A 56 -12.34 -3.57 -4.68
CA SER A 56 -13.18 -2.39 -4.49
C SER A 56 -12.39 -1.22 -3.87
N GLY A 57 -11.43 -1.52 -3.01
CA GLY A 57 -10.49 -0.53 -2.49
C GLY A 57 -9.68 0.14 -3.61
N PHE A 58 -9.10 -0.65 -4.51
CA PHE A 58 -8.35 -0.15 -5.67
C PHE A 58 -9.25 0.60 -6.65
N ALA A 59 -10.40 0.02 -7.02
CA ALA A 59 -11.28 0.58 -8.04
C ALA A 59 -11.91 1.92 -7.65
N PHE A 60 -12.22 2.10 -6.37
CA PHE A 60 -12.97 3.26 -5.85
C PHE A 60 -12.19 4.11 -4.86
N ASN A 61 -10.90 3.87 -4.73
CA ASN A 61 -10.03 4.53 -3.74
C ASN A 61 -10.65 4.50 -2.34
N LYS A 62 -11.10 3.32 -1.91
CA LYS A 62 -11.72 3.12 -0.60
C LYS A 62 -10.74 2.49 0.37
N ARG A 63 -10.86 2.87 1.62
CA ARG A 63 -10.15 2.22 2.71
C ARG A 63 -10.80 0.88 3.00
N VAL A 64 -9.98 -0.17 3.06
CA VAL A 64 -10.43 -1.54 3.29
C VAL A 64 -9.82 -2.06 4.57
N LEU A 65 -10.66 -2.54 5.48
CA LEU A 65 -10.22 -3.24 6.69
C LEU A 65 -10.44 -4.74 6.50
N ILE A 66 -9.35 -5.52 6.63
CA ILE A 66 -9.39 -6.98 6.56
C ILE A 66 -9.12 -7.54 7.95
N GLN A 67 -10.09 -8.21 8.51
CA GLN A 67 -10.02 -8.82 9.83
C GLN A 67 -10.00 -10.36 9.72
N GLY A 68 -9.24 -11.01 10.58
CA GLY A 68 -9.16 -12.48 10.66
C GLY A 68 -8.00 -12.91 11.53
N TYR A 69 -7.95 -14.20 11.88
CA TYR A 69 -6.90 -14.78 12.72
C TYR A 69 -5.51 -14.66 12.11
N HIS A 70 -4.48 -14.77 12.97
CA HIS A 70 -3.10 -14.86 12.50
C HIS A 70 -2.91 -16.06 11.58
N GLY A 71 -2.03 -15.93 10.57
CA GLY A 71 -1.71 -17.01 9.65
C GLY A 71 -2.77 -17.30 8.58
N THR A 72 -3.88 -16.55 8.51
CA THR A 72 -4.91 -16.76 7.48
C THR A 72 -4.58 -16.14 6.12
N GLY A 73 -3.39 -15.55 5.96
CA GLY A 73 -2.93 -15.01 4.68
C GLY A 73 -3.49 -13.64 4.31
N LYS A 74 -4.01 -12.86 5.28
CA LYS A 74 -4.60 -11.51 5.02
C LYS A 74 -3.69 -10.62 4.20
N SER A 75 -2.47 -10.41 4.66
CA SER A 75 -1.50 -9.53 4.01
C SER A 75 -1.03 -10.08 2.68
N THR A 76 -0.82 -11.40 2.59
CA THR A 76 -0.49 -12.08 1.34
C THR A 76 -1.60 -11.91 0.31
N HIS A 77 -2.88 -11.93 0.73
CA HIS A 77 -4.00 -11.73 -0.18
C HIS A 77 -3.96 -10.35 -0.83
N ILE A 78 -3.68 -9.30 -0.03
CA ILE A 78 -3.53 -7.93 -0.54
C ILE A 78 -2.36 -7.86 -1.54
N ASP A 79 -1.20 -8.41 -1.16
CA ASP A 79 -0.02 -8.45 -2.02
C ASP A 79 -0.32 -9.16 -3.35
N GLN A 80 -1.03 -10.27 -3.32
CA GLN A 80 -1.36 -11.04 -4.52
C GLN A 80 -2.39 -10.36 -5.41
N VAL A 81 -3.31 -9.56 -4.85
CA VAL A 81 -4.18 -8.70 -5.65
C VAL A 81 -3.38 -7.56 -6.28
N ALA A 82 -2.56 -6.86 -5.52
CA ALA A 82 -1.71 -5.77 -6.01
C ALA A 82 -0.76 -6.26 -7.11
N ALA A 83 -0.12 -7.43 -6.92
CA ALA A 83 0.79 -8.02 -7.89
C ALA A 83 0.13 -8.24 -9.26
N ARG A 84 -1.14 -8.71 -9.28
CA ARG A 84 -1.86 -8.99 -10.53
C ARG A 84 -2.40 -7.72 -11.21
N LEU A 85 -2.47 -6.64 -10.47
CA LEU A 85 -2.79 -5.31 -11.02
C LEU A 85 -1.54 -4.54 -11.43
N ASN A 86 -0.34 -5.10 -11.23
CA ASN A 86 0.94 -4.39 -11.26
C ASN A 86 0.93 -3.11 -10.40
N TRP A 87 0.12 -3.12 -9.33
CA TRP A 87 -0.06 -1.96 -8.47
C TRP A 87 1.05 -1.88 -7.42
N PRO A 88 1.77 -0.76 -7.31
CA PRO A 88 2.74 -0.56 -6.25
C PRO A 88 2.08 -0.74 -4.88
N CYS A 89 2.68 -1.54 -4.01
CA CYS A 89 2.15 -1.86 -2.70
C CYS A 89 3.26 -1.86 -1.66
N ILE A 90 3.07 -1.13 -0.57
CA ILE A 90 4.02 -1.12 0.55
C ILE A 90 3.28 -1.52 1.81
N ARG A 91 3.89 -2.41 2.58
CA ARG A 91 3.40 -2.83 3.88
C ARG A 91 4.22 -2.19 4.99
N VAL A 92 3.52 -1.63 5.96
CA VAL A 92 4.09 -1.10 7.21
C VAL A 92 3.51 -1.93 8.35
N ASN A 93 4.37 -2.70 9.00
CA ASN A 93 3.99 -3.42 10.21
C ASN A 93 3.98 -2.44 11.39
N LEU A 94 2.83 -2.29 12.06
CA LEU A 94 2.63 -1.39 13.18
C LEU A 94 3.06 -2.00 14.52
N ASP A 95 4.15 -2.75 14.50
CA ASP A 95 4.75 -3.30 15.72
C ASP A 95 5.30 -2.21 16.66
N SER A 96 5.83 -2.63 17.80
CA SER A 96 6.34 -1.73 18.83
C SER A 96 7.56 -0.90 18.41
N HIS A 97 8.18 -1.19 17.27
CA HIS A 97 9.39 -0.52 16.80
C HIS A 97 9.08 0.68 15.90
N ILE A 98 7.93 0.67 15.21
CA ILE A 98 7.53 1.81 14.38
C ILE A 98 7.23 3.04 15.24
N SER A 99 7.69 4.19 14.80
CA SER A 99 7.50 5.47 15.48
C SER A 99 6.80 6.48 14.58
N ARG A 100 6.29 7.57 15.19
CA ARG A 100 5.72 8.69 14.44
C ARG A 100 6.71 9.28 13.42
N ILE A 101 8.01 9.28 13.76
CA ILE A 101 9.07 9.82 12.90
C ILE A 101 9.22 8.98 11.62
N ASP A 102 9.07 7.65 11.73
CA ASP A 102 9.15 6.76 10.58
C ASP A 102 7.96 6.96 9.63
N LEU A 103 6.79 7.29 10.18
CA LEU A 103 5.60 7.56 9.38
C LEU A 103 5.62 8.94 8.74
N VAL A 104 5.89 10.00 9.51
CA VAL A 104 5.77 11.40 9.05
C VAL A 104 7.05 11.91 8.42
N GLY A 105 8.19 11.56 9.01
CA GLY A 105 9.50 12.09 8.64
C GLY A 105 10.18 12.87 9.76
N LYS A 106 11.38 13.33 9.47
CA LYS A 106 12.23 14.03 10.42
C LYS A 106 13.17 15.01 9.74
N ASP A 107 13.57 16.02 10.50
CA ASP A 107 14.69 16.87 10.11
C ASP A 107 16.00 16.07 10.21
N ALA A 108 16.82 16.17 9.19
CA ALA A 108 18.13 15.54 9.12
C ALA A 108 19.19 16.57 8.70
N ILE A 109 20.34 16.52 9.36
CA ILE A 109 21.49 17.32 8.94
C ILE A 109 22.16 16.61 7.78
N VAL A 110 22.25 17.31 6.64
CA VAL A 110 22.94 16.82 5.43
C VAL A 110 24.08 17.78 5.07
N VAL A 111 25.12 17.25 4.46
CA VAL A 111 26.24 18.08 3.97
C VAL A 111 26.04 18.28 2.47
N LYS A 112 25.82 19.55 2.07
CA LYS A 112 25.79 19.97 0.67
C LYS A 112 26.82 21.10 0.49
N ASP A 113 27.66 21.01 -0.49
CA ASP A 113 28.70 22.01 -0.82
C ASP A 113 29.60 22.35 0.39
N ASN A 114 30.03 21.37 1.15
CA ASN A 114 30.79 21.49 2.40
C ASN A 114 30.12 22.32 3.52
N LYS A 115 28.79 22.53 3.43
CA LYS A 115 28.00 23.19 4.48
C LYS A 115 27.01 22.21 5.07
N GLN A 116 26.82 22.27 6.39
CA GLN A 116 25.76 21.55 7.05
C GLN A 116 24.44 22.33 6.88
N ILE A 117 23.45 21.66 6.33
CA ILE A 117 22.08 22.19 6.21
C ILE A 117 21.09 21.21 6.83
N THR A 118 20.02 21.76 7.38
CA THR A 118 18.90 20.93 7.83
C THR A 118 17.93 20.73 6.69
N GLU A 119 17.61 19.47 6.40
CA GLU A 119 16.66 19.07 5.36
C GLU A 119 15.63 18.13 5.96
N PHE A 120 14.33 18.39 5.69
CA PHE A 120 13.29 17.47 6.09
C PHE A 120 13.31 16.21 5.21
N LYS A 121 13.46 15.05 5.85
CA LYS A 121 13.33 13.74 5.19
C LYS A 121 11.94 13.20 5.43
N GLU A 122 11.16 13.11 4.36
CA GLU A 122 9.80 12.57 4.40
C GLU A 122 9.78 11.12 4.88
N GLY A 123 8.78 10.80 5.70
CA GLY A 123 8.42 9.44 6.07
C GLY A 123 7.53 8.77 5.04
N ILE A 124 7.09 7.54 5.36
CA ILE A 124 6.30 6.73 4.43
C ILE A 124 4.93 7.33 4.11
N LEU A 125 4.27 8.03 5.06
CA LEU A 125 2.94 8.59 4.86
C LEU A 125 2.92 9.74 3.84
N PRO A 126 3.69 10.83 4.00
CA PRO A 126 3.70 11.91 3.02
C PRO A 126 4.07 11.40 1.63
N TRP A 127 5.05 10.53 1.55
CA TRP A 127 5.46 9.93 0.29
C TRP A 127 4.34 9.10 -0.36
N SER A 128 3.66 8.23 0.40
CA SER A 128 2.59 7.37 -0.12
C SER A 128 1.35 8.15 -0.57
N ILE A 129 1.06 9.30 0.07
CA ILE A 129 -0.07 10.15 -0.33
C ILE A 129 0.21 10.86 -1.67
N GLN A 130 1.47 11.14 -1.97
CA GLN A 130 1.88 11.82 -3.20
C GLN A 130 2.07 10.85 -4.39
N ASN A 131 2.07 9.55 -4.15
CA ASN A 131 2.36 8.54 -5.17
C ASN A 131 1.18 7.56 -5.31
N PRO A 132 0.93 6.99 -6.50
CA PRO A 132 -0.13 6.02 -6.74
C PRO A 132 0.26 4.65 -6.16
N ILE A 133 0.14 4.50 -4.86
CA ILE A 133 0.57 3.33 -4.11
C ILE A 133 -0.53 2.84 -3.18
N ALA A 134 -0.64 1.53 -3.02
CA ALA A 134 -1.42 0.92 -1.96
C ALA A 134 -0.57 0.84 -0.70
N LEU A 135 -0.92 1.62 0.32
CA LEU A 135 -0.28 1.56 1.62
C LEU A 135 -1.08 0.63 2.54
N VAL A 136 -0.43 -0.40 3.04
CA VAL A 136 -1.02 -1.42 3.90
C VAL A 136 -0.45 -1.30 5.30
N PHE A 137 -1.30 -1.09 6.28
CA PHE A 137 -0.94 -1.15 7.69
C PHE A 137 -1.25 -2.54 8.21
N ASP A 138 -0.20 -3.30 8.51
CA ASP A 138 -0.32 -4.64 9.07
C ASP A 138 -0.26 -4.58 10.60
N GLU A 139 -0.92 -5.54 11.26
CA GLU A 139 -1.02 -5.61 12.72
C GLU A 139 -1.57 -4.32 13.35
N TYR A 140 -2.63 -3.78 12.73
CA TYR A 140 -3.22 -2.50 13.11
C TYR A 140 -3.70 -2.43 14.57
N ASP A 141 -4.07 -3.55 15.16
CA ASP A 141 -4.59 -3.69 16.53
C ASP A 141 -3.50 -3.60 17.61
N VAL A 142 -2.23 -3.80 17.26
CA VAL A 142 -1.10 -3.68 18.21
C VAL A 142 -0.33 -2.36 18.07
N GLY A 143 -0.78 -1.48 17.17
CA GLY A 143 -0.15 -0.19 16.93
C GLY A 143 -0.14 0.70 18.17
N ARG A 144 0.97 1.42 18.39
CA ARG A 144 1.11 2.38 19.51
C ARG A 144 0.14 3.55 19.33
N PRO A 145 -0.45 4.08 20.41
CA PRO A 145 -1.42 5.18 20.34
C PRO A 145 -0.91 6.41 19.59
N ASP A 146 0.35 6.82 19.79
CA ASP A 146 0.97 7.96 19.13
C ASP A 146 1.11 7.78 17.60
N VAL A 147 1.35 6.56 17.16
CA VAL A 147 1.38 6.14 15.76
C VAL A 147 -0.04 6.11 15.17
N MET A 148 -0.98 5.53 15.92
CA MET A 148 -2.37 5.39 15.49
C MET A 148 -3.05 6.74 15.27
N PHE A 149 -2.78 7.76 16.09
CA PHE A 149 -3.31 9.11 15.89
C PHE A 149 -2.86 9.75 14.57
N VAL A 150 -1.65 9.46 14.12
CA VAL A 150 -1.16 9.95 12.82
C VAL A 150 -1.89 9.26 11.68
N ILE A 151 -2.04 7.93 11.76
CA ILE A 151 -2.71 7.14 10.75
C ILE A 151 -4.20 7.51 10.66
N GLN A 152 -4.87 7.68 11.80
CA GLN A 152 -6.28 8.05 11.86
C GLN A 152 -6.56 9.33 11.06
N LYS A 153 -5.73 10.37 11.20
CA LYS A 153 -5.88 11.62 10.44
C LYS A 153 -5.80 11.44 8.92
N VAL A 154 -5.01 10.48 8.46
CA VAL A 154 -4.91 10.14 7.03
C VAL A 154 -6.12 9.34 6.56
N LEU A 155 -6.72 8.57 7.47
CA LEU A 155 -7.90 7.76 7.18
C LEU A 155 -9.22 8.55 7.30
N GLU A 156 -9.24 9.67 7.96
CA GLU A 156 -10.40 10.57 8.01
C GLU A 156 -10.60 11.27 6.65
N LYS A 157 -11.86 11.58 6.33
CA LYS A 157 -12.21 12.32 5.10
C LYS A 157 -12.07 13.82 5.33
#